data_eddc41520af848d2117512255dac1ef6
#
_entry.id   eddc41520af848d2117512255dac1ef6
#
_cell.length_a   1.000
_cell.length_b   1.000
_cell.length_c   1.000
_cell.angle_alpha   90.00
_cell.angle_beta   90.00
_cell.angle_gamma   90.00
#
_symmetry.space_group_name_H-M   'P 1'
#
loop_
_entity.id
_entity.type
_entity.pdbx_description
1 polymer ?
#
loop_
_entity_poly.entity_id
_entity_poly.type
_entity_poly.pdbx_seq_one_letter_code
_entity_poly.pdbx_strand_id
1 'polypeptide(L)'
;ILPKSGMKAFIPDFGRIVALMQFNMYHWFTVDEHTIQCLKVLSEIEKLPKNYGTAVEEIFSRKSLNRKILYLSILFHDIGKGLENDHSIEGEKIATKLCKRFTLQDSERKKVSWLVRNHLMMSDFAQKRDLSDQKTIIDFQGQVQDRETLDLLFILTVCDIKGVSSDAWLSLIHI
;
A
#
# COMPACT_ATOMS: atom_id res chain seq x y z
N ILE A 1 14.88 10.93 -2.72
CA ILE A 1 14.57 9.58 -3.26
C ILE A 1 15.84 9.09 -3.95
N LEU A 2 16.36 7.90 -3.58
CA LEU A 2 17.52 7.30 -4.24
C LEU A 2 17.18 7.03 -5.72
N PRO A 3 18.13 7.21 -6.66
CA PRO A 3 17.91 6.82 -8.04
C PRO A 3 17.61 5.32 -8.13
N LYS A 4 16.84 4.89 -9.16
CA LYS A 4 16.41 3.48 -9.33
C LYS A 4 17.56 2.48 -9.23
N SER A 5 18.74 2.85 -9.70
CA SER A 5 20.00 2.04 -9.57
C SER A 5 20.44 1.88 -8.11
N GLY A 6 20.27 2.91 -7.27
CA GLY A 6 20.57 2.84 -5.84
C GLY A 6 19.57 1.96 -5.08
N MET A 7 18.28 2.01 -5.44
CA MET A 7 17.25 1.14 -4.85
C MET A 7 17.56 -0.34 -5.09
N LYS A 8 17.92 -0.72 -6.33
CA LYS A 8 18.31 -2.10 -6.69
C LYS A 8 19.52 -2.59 -5.90
N ALA A 9 20.52 -1.73 -5.69
CA ALA A 9 21.70 -2.09 -4.91
C ALA A 9 21.36 -2.31 -3.42
N PHE A 10 20.44 -1.50 -2.87
CA PHE A 10 20.04 -1.59 -1.48
C PHE A 10 18.98 -2.68 -1.23
N ILE A 11 18.03 -2.85 -2.15
CA ILE A 11 16.97 -3.86 -2.13
C ILE A 11 17.03 -4.67 -3.43
N PRO A 12 17.79 -5.80 -3.47
CA PRO A 12 17.95 -6.59 -4.70
C PRO A 12 16.62 -7.05 -5.31
N ASP A 13 15.64 -7.39 -4.45
CA ASP A 13 14.29 -7.79 -4.87
C ASP A 13 13.55 -6.69 -5.64
N PHE A 14 13.83 -5.42 -5.37
CA PHE A 14 13.29 -4.28 -6.13
C PHE A 14 13.77 -4.30 -7.60
N GLY A 15 14.91 -4.88 -7.87
CA GLY A 15 15.45 -4.99 -9.23
C GLY A 15 14.57 -5.78 -10.20
N ARG A 16 13.71 -6.70 -9.69
CA ARG A 16 12.79 -7.49 -10.53
C ARG A 16 11.62 -6.67 -11.05
N ILE A 17 11.17 -5.70 -10.29
CA ILE A 17 10.02 -4.86 -10.65
C ILE A 17 10.42 -3.62 -11.46
N VAL A 18 11.73 -3.35 -11.61
CA VAL A 18 12.22 -2.24 -12.44
C VAL A 18 11.88 -2.49 -13.90
N ALA A 19 11.21 -1.53 -14.52
CA ALA A 19 10.72 -1.59 -15.89
C ALA A 19 9.74 -2.74 -16.19
N LEU A 20 9.19 -3.38 -15.14
CA LEU A 20 8.15 -4.41 -15.29
C LEU A 20 6.83 -3.74 -15.66
N MET A 21 6.38 -3.97 -16.92
CA MET A 21 5.09 -3.50 -17.40
C MET A 21 3.96 -4.41 -16.92
N GLN A 22 2.86 -3.80 -16.46
CA GLN A 22 1.60 -4.50 -16.25
C GLN A 22 0.66 -4.22 -17.43
N PHE A 23 0.29 -5.28 -18.15
CA PHE A 23 -0.64 -5.18 -19.28
C PHE A 23 -2.10 -5.26 -18.75
N ASN A 24 -2.56 -4.22 -18.06
CA ASN A 24 -3.96 -4.05 -17.77
C ASN A 24 -4.41 -2.61 -18.09
N MET A 25 -5.72 -2.41 -18.30
CA MET A 25 -6.28 -1.15 -18.80
C MET A 25 -6.09 0.07 -17.88
N TYR A 26 -5.58 -0.13 -16.67
CA TYR A 26 -5.51 0.91 -15.65
C TYR A 26 -4.08 1.35 -15.30
N HIS A 27 -3.04 0.61 -15.73
CA HIS A 27 -1.65 0.91 -15.35
C HIS A 27 -0.87 1.55 -16.50
N TRP A 28 -0.64 2.85 -16.39
CA TRP A 28 0.20 3.63 -17.33
C TRP A 28 1.69 3.58 -16.96
N PHE A 29 2.02 3.03 -15.80
CA PHE A 29 3.36 3.00 -15.24
C PHE A 29 3.90 1.58 -15.12
N THR A 30 5.21 1.44 -15.15
CA THR A 30 5.90 0.22 -14.69
C THR A 30 5.71 0.07 -13.18
N VAL A 31 5.86 -1.16 -12.65
CA VAL A 31 5.63 -1.44 -11.22
C VAL A 31 6.50 -0.59 -10.30
N ASP A 32 7.79 -0.40 -10.66
CA ASP A 32 8.70 0.47 -9.92
C ASP A 32 8.28 1.94 -9.98
N GLU A 33 7.78 2.39 -11.13
CA GLU A 33 7.30 3.77 -11.31
C GLU A 33 6.03 4.01 -10.49
N HIS A 34 5.07 3.08 -10.55
CA HIS A 34 3.87 3.09 -9.71
C HIS A 34 4.25 3.19 -8.23
N THR A 35 5.15 2.34 -7.73
CA THR A 35 5.62 2.40 -6.34
C THR A 35 6.17 3.78 -5.98
N ILE A 36 6.94 4.41 -6.88
CA ILE A 36 7.48 5.75 -6.66
C ILE A 36 6.36 6.80 -6.64
N GLN A 37 5.34 6.67 -7.50
CA GLN A 37 4.18 7.58 -7.47
C GLN A 37 3.40 7.44 -6.16
N CYS A 38 3.16 6.21 -5.66
CA CYS A 38 2.54 5.99 -4.36
C CYS A 38 3.30 6.69 -3.22
N LEU A 39 4.63 6.63 -3.21
CA LEU A 39 5.48 7.32 -2.23
C LEU A 39 5.40 8.85 -2.36
N LYS A 40 5.27 9.39 -3.57
CA LYS A 40 5.05 10.83 -3.79
C LYS A 40 3.69 11.24 -3.25
N VAL A 41 2.63 10.49 -3.55
CA VAL A 41 1.29 10.73 -3.01
C VAL A 41 1.32 10.76 -1.48
N LEU A 42 1.99 9.79 -0.84
CA LEU A 42 2.16 9.81 0.62
C LEU A 42 2.84 11.09 1.10
N SER A 43 3.92 11.52 0.44
CA SER A 43 4.63 12.77 0.80
C SER A 43 3.76 14.01 0.62
N GLU A 44 2.84 14.01 -0.33
CA GLU A 44 1.86 15.09 -0.53
C GLU A 44 0.78 15.07 0.55
N ILE A 45 0.26 13.89 0.89
CA ILE A 45 -0.70 13.70 2.00
C ILE A 45 -0.10 14.23 3.31
N GLU A 46 1.16 13.92 3.60
CA GLU A 46 1.84 14.40 4.82
C GLU A 46 1.91 15.92 4.91
N LYS A 47 2.03 16.61 3.78
CA LYS A 47 2.10 18.08 3.74
C LYS A 47 0.72 18.72 3.87
N LEU A 48 -0.29 18.16 3.20
CA LEU A 48 -1.63 18.72 3.08
C LEU A 48 -2.71 17.61 3.15
N PRO A 49 -2.88 16.93 4.29
CA PRO A 49 -3.80 15.79 4.40
C PRO A 49 -5.26 16.16 4.11
N LYS A 50 -5.68 17.38 4.42
CA LYS A 50 -7.03 17.90 4.13
C LYS A 50 -7.43 17.84 2.65
N ASN A 51 -6.46 17.86 1.74
CA ASN A 51 -6.73 17.78 0.30
C ASN A 51 -7.15 16.38 -0.15
N TYR A 52 -7.06 15.40 0.74
CA TYR A 52 -7.33 13.97 0.47
C TYR A 52 -8.58 13.46 1.20
N GLY A 53 -9.33 14.36 1.83
CA GLY A 53 -10.58 14.08 2.52
C GLY A 53 -10.45 14.02 4.04
N THR A 54 -11.60 14.16 4.72
CA THR A 54 -11.68 14.25 6.19
C THR A 54 -11.10 13.03 6.90
N ALA A 55 -11.34 11.83 6.38
CA ALA A 55 -10.80 10.60 6.97
C ALA A 55 -9.26 10.58 6.95
N VAL A 56 -8.63 11.02 5.84
CA VAL A 56 -7.17 11.15 5.74
C VAL A 56 -6.64 12.17 6.73
N GLU A 57 -7.29 13.35 6.81
CA GLU A 57 -6.92 14.41 7.75
C GLU A 57 -6.99 13.93 9.21
N GLU A 58 -8.06 13.24 9.59
CA GLU A 58 -8.21 12.65 10.92
C GLU A 58 -7.12 11.63 11.24
N ILE A 59 -6.80 10.73 10.30
CA ILE A 59 -5.76 9.72 10.49
C ILE A 59 -4.40 10.39 10.70
N PHE A 60 -4.05 11.39 9.87
CA PHE A 60 -2.77 12.08 9.99
C PHE A 60 -2.68 13.01 11.21
N SER A 61 -3.80 13.43 11.78
CA SER A 61 -3.83 14.19 13.04
C SER A 61 -3.45 13.33 14.26
N ARG A 62 -3.54 12.01 14.14
CA ARG A 62 -3.23 11.08 15.23
C ARG A 62 -1.72 10.90 15.38
N LYS A 63 -1.22 11.14 16.60
CA LYS A 63 0.20 10.94 16.93
C LYS A 63 0.64 9.47 16.87
N SER A 64 -0.31 8.54 16.88
CA SER A 64 -0.06 7.09 16.90
C SER A 64 0.25 6.49 15.52
N LEU A 65 0.05 7.22 14.43
CA LEU A 65 0.30 6.71 13.07
C LEU A 65 1.79 6.42 12.88
N ASN A 66 2.14 5.14 12.72
CA ASN A 66 3.53 4.72 12.50
C ASN A 66 3.93 4.90 11.03
N ARG A 67 4.53 6.06 10.74
CA ARG A 67 4.95 6.43 9.39
C ARG A 67 5.99 5.48 8.80
N LYS A 68 6.88 4.92 9.63
CA LYS A 68 7.90 3.96 9.18
C LYS A 68 7.25 2.70 8.61
N ILE A 69 6.23 2.16 9.30
CA ILE A 69 5.43 1.03 8.79
C ILE A 69 4.77 1.42 7.48
N LEU A 70 4.13 2.57 7.40
CA LEU A 70 3.42 3.04 6.22
C LEU A 70 4.34 3.16 4.99
N TYR A 71 5.50 3.84 5.13
CA TYR A 71 6.47 3.98 4.05
C TYR A 71 6.99 2.63 3.54
N LEU A 72 7.30 1.70 4.46
CA LEU A 72 7.78 0.37 4.08
C LEU A 72 6.69 -0.47 3.44
N SER A 73 5.44 -0.37 3.91
CA SER A 73 4.32 -1.09 3.30
C SER A 73 4.05 -0.60 1.88
N ILE A 74 4.07 0.71 1.64
CA ILE A 74 3.94 1.28 0.30
C ILE A 74 5.13 0.88 -0.59
N LEU A 75 6.35 0.89 -0.06
CA LEU A 75 7.53 0.48 -0.83
C LEU A 75 7.47 -0.98 -1.26
N PHE A 76 6.83 -1.84 -0.47
CA PHE A 76 6.84 -3.29 -0.68
C PHE A 76 5.51 -3.86 -1.18
N HIS A 77 4.41 -3.08 -1.27
CA HIS A 77 3.09 -3.63 -1.59
C HIS A 77 3.08 -4.49 -2.86
N ASP A 78 3.80 -4.06 -3.87
CA ASP A 78 3.89 -4.68 -5.19
C ASP A 78 5.20 -5.44 -5.47
N ILE A 79 6.07 -5.60 -4.47
CA ILE A 79 7.42 -6.18 -4.67
C ILE A 79 7.39 -7.66 -5.11
N GLY A 80 6.26 -8.33 -4.92
CA GLY A 80 6.03 -9.71 -5.37
C GLY A 80 5.61 -9.83 -6.84
N LYS A 81 5.33 -8.72 -7.53
CA LYS A 81 4.92 -8.75 -8.94
C LYS A 81 6.03 -9.30 -9.84
N GLY A 82 5.64 -9.98 -10.93
CA GLY A 82 6.54 -10.65 -11.83
C GLY A 82 7.02 -12.03 -11.36
N LEU A 83 6.52 -12.54 -10.22
CA LEU A 83 6.70 -13.92 -9.80
C LEU A 83 5.50 -14.79 -10.25
N GLU A 84 5.68 -16.11 -10.30
CA GLU A 84 4.67 -17.04 -10.82
C GLU A 84 3.43 -17.14 -9.93
N ASN A 85 3.62 -16.99 -8.61
CA ASN A 85 2.53 -17.11 -7.64
C ASN A 85 1.83 -15.75 -7.43
N ASP A 86 0.77 -15.77 -6.61
CA ASP A 86 0.08 -14.56 -6.17
C ASP A 86 1.07 -13.53 -5.58
N HIS A 87 1.09 -12.34 -6.17
CA HIS A 87 2.07 -11.30 -5.83
C HIS A 87 1.97 -10.81 -4.40
N SER A 88 0.78 -10.88 -3.78
CA SER A 88 0.58 -10.47 -2.38
C SER A 88 1.19 -11.50 -1.44
N ILE A 89 1.11 -12.81 -1.78
CA ILE A 89 1.74 -13.89 -1.01
C ILE A 89 3.26 -13.79 -1.13
N GLU A 90 3.77 -13.63 -2.33
CA GLU A 90 5.22 -13.50 -2.55
C GLU A 90 5.74 -12.19 -1.97
N GLY A 91 4.97 -11.11 -2.08
CA GLY A 91 5.28 -9.82 -1.47
C GLY A 91 5.42 -9.90 0.05
N GLU A 92 4.50 -10.60 0.73
CA GLU A 92 4.59 -10.86 2.18
C GLU A 92 5.90 -11.55 2.56
N LYS A 93 6.28 -12.61 1.86
CA LYS A 93 7.52 -13.36 2.11
C LYS A 93 8.75 -12.47 1.95
N ILE A 94 8.79 -11.68 0.87
CA ILE A 94 9.88 -10.76 0.56
C ILE A 94 9.94 -9.65 1.62
N ALA A 95 8.80 -9.01 1.94
CA ALA A 95 8.72 -7.97 2.95
C ALA A 95 9.18 -8.47 4.32
N THR A 96 8.75 -9.67 4.74
CA THR A 96 9.18 -10.32 5.98
C THR A 96 10.70 -10.48 6.05
N LYS A 97 11.34 -10.90 4.94
CA LYS A 97 12.79 -11.04 4.84
C LYS A 97 13.49 -9.67 4.88
N LEU A 98 12.99 -8.72 4.09
CA LEU A 98 13.60 -7.39 3.98
C LEU A 98 13.47 -6.59 5.29
N CYS A 99 12.34 -6.67 5.98
CA CYS A 99 12.11 -5.95 7.23
C CYS A 99 13.10 -6.33 8.36
N LYS A 100 13.74 -7.51 8.27
CA LYS A 100 14.83 -7.88 9.19
C LYS A 100 16.07 -7.00 9.03
N ARG A 101 16.26 -6.36 7.88
CA ARG A 101 17.40 -5.47 7.60
C ARG A 101 17.13 -4.02 8.06
N PHE A 102 15.87 -3.68 8.29
CA PHE A 102 15.48 -2.38 8.82
C PHE A 102 15.28 -2.54 10.34
N THR A 103 15.73 -1.60 11.12
CA THR A 103 15.64 -1.63 12.60
C THR A 103 14.17 -1.52 13.05
N LEU A 104 13.39 -2.60 12.80
CA LEU A 104 11.99 -2.74 13.14
C LEU A 104 11.84 -3.72 14.29
N GLN A 105 10.89 -3.44 15.20
CA GLN A 105 10.45 -4.41 16.20
C GLN A 105 9.66 -5.55 15.54
N ASP A 106 9.54 -6.68 16.22
CA ASP A 106 8.81 -7.85 15.68
C ASP A 106 7.34 -7.53 15.35
N SER A 107 6.67 -6.74 16.18
CA SER A 107 5.30 -6.28 15.94
C SER A 107 5.20 -5.40 14.68
N GLU A 108 6.16 -4.49 14.46
CA GLU A 108 6.22 -3.64 13.28
C GLU A 108 6.44 -4.47 12.01
N ARG A 109 7.37 -5.46 12.07
CA ARG A 109 7.63 -6.37 10.93
C ARG A 109 6.38 -7.17 10.53
N LYS A 110 5.68 -7.72 11.52
CA LYS A 110 4.42 -8.44 11.28
C LYS A 110 3.38 -7.53 10.64
N LYS A 111 3.27 -6.29 11.09
CA LYS A 111 2.31 -5.32 10.56
C LYS A 111 2.63 -4.93 9.11
N VAL A 112 3.91 -4.66 8.77
CA VAL A 112 4.33 -4.43 7.37
C VAL A 112 4.00 -5.64 6.49
N SER A 113 4.35 -6.85 6.92
CA SER A 113 4.09 -8.08 6.16
C SER A 113 2.59 -8.30 5.94
N TRP A 114 1.77 -8.06 6.97
CA TRP A 114 0.31 -8.15 6.87
C TRP A 114 -0.26 -7.11 5.90
N LEU A 115 0.22 -5.86 5.96
CA LEU A 115 -0.21 -4.80 5.05
C LEU A 115 0.13 -5.13 3.59
N VAL A 116 1.33 -5.63 3.32
CA VAL A 116 1.74 -6.07 1.97
C VAL A 116 0.86 -7.23 1.50
N ARG A 117 0.58 -8.21 2.37
CA ARG A 117 -0.30 -9.35 2.04
C ARG A 117 -1.72 -8.92 1.71
N ASN A 118 -2.24 -7.92 2.40
CA ASN A 118 -3.64 -7.53 2.35
C ASN A 118 -3.87 -6.15 1.68
N HIS A 119 -2.89 -5.64 0.91
CA HIS A 119 -2.98 -4.28 0.37
C HIS A 119 -4.19 -4.05 -0.56
N LEU A 120 -4.65 -5.11 -1.25
CA LEU A 120 -5.84 -5.06 -2.11
C LEU A 120 -7.15 -5.26 -1.36
N MET A 121 -7.11 -5.67 -0.08
CA MET A 121 -8.31 -6.10 0.65
C MET A 121 -9.38 -4.99 0.70
N MET A 122 -9.00 -3.76 1.01
CA MET A 122 -9.97 -2.67 1.12
C MET A 122 -10.61 -2.32 -0.22
N SER A 123 -9.84 -2.24 -1.29
CA SER A 123 -10.35 -2.00 -2.65
C SER A 123 -11.22 -3.17 -3.14
N ASP A 124 -10.84 -4.40 -2.82
CA ASP A 124 -11.63 -5.58 -3.16
C ASP A 124 -13.00 -5.61 -2.46
N PHE A 125 -13.05 -5.28 -1.18
CA PHE A 125 -14.32 -5.16 -0.46
C PHE A 125 -15.18 -4.02 -1.04
N ALA A 126 -14.58 -2.86 -1.29
CA ALA A 126 -15.29 -1.70 -1.83
C ALA A 126 -15.86 -1.93 -3.24
N GLN A 127 -15.16 -2.70 -4.08
CA GLN A 127 -15.57 -2.91 -5.47
C GLN A 127 -16.44 -4.16 -5.68
N LYS A 128 -16.30 -5.19 -4.82
CA LYS A 128 -16.89 -6.51 -5.04
C LYS A 128 -17.99 -6.87 -4.04
N ARG A 129 -18.23 -6.06 -3.03
CA ARG A 129 -19.18 -6.32 -1.95
C ARG A 129 -20.19 -5.19 -1.79
N ASP A 130 -21.36 -5.52 -1.34
CA ASP A 130 -22.36 -4.53 -0.90
C ASP A 130 -21.93 -3.97 0.47
N LEU A 131 -21.55 -2.70 0.51
CA LEU A 131 -21.11 -2.03 1.74
C LEU A 131 -22.27 -1.68 2.67
N SER A 132 -23.53 -1.76 2.20
CA SER A 132 -24.73 -1.61 3.05
C SER A 132 -25.08 -2.91 3.79
N ASP A 133 -24.52 -4.05 3.38
CA ASP A 133 -24.70 -5.33 4.07
C ASP A 133 -23.84 -5.40 5.32
N GLN A 134 -24.50 -5.54 6.47
CA GLN A 134 -23.84 -5.66 7.77
C GLN A 134 -22.85 -6.83 7.82
N LYS A 135 -23.12 -7.94 7.10
CA LYS A 135 -22.21 -9.07 7.02
C LYS A 135 -20.88 -8.68 6.36
N THR A 136 -20.92 -7.85 5.31
CA THR A 136 -19.72 -7.33 4.65
C THR A 136 -18.84 -6.57 5.65
N ILE A 137 -19.45 -5.73 6.47
CA ILE A 137 -18.72 -4.95 7.50
C ILE A 137 -18.12 -5.87 8.56
N ILE A 138 -18.87 -6.86 9.04
CA ILE A 138 -18.39 -7.84 10.03
C ILE A 138 -17.22 -8.66 9.47
N ASP A 139 -17.36 -9.15 8.23
CA ASP A 139 -16.31 -9.93 7.55
C ASP A 139 -15.01 -9.10 7.41
N PHE A 140 -15.13 -7.83 7.04
CA PHE A 140 -13.98 -6.91 6.95
C PHE A 140 -13.35 -6.67 8.32
N GLN A 141 -14.15 -6.34 9.34
CA GLN A 141 -13.68 -6.12 10.70
C GLN A 141 -12.97 -7.34 11.29
N GLY A 142 -13.44 -8.55 10.96
CA GLY A 142 -12.83 -9.79 11.40
C GLY A 142 -11.42 -10.03 10.82
N GLN A 143 -11.08 -9.39 9.71
CA GLN A 143 -9.76 -9.49 9.09
C GLN A 143 -8.78 -8.42 9.59
N VAL A 144 -9.28 -7.25 9.99
CA VAL A 144 -8.44 -6.15 10.46
C VAL A 144 -8.19 -6.29 11.97
N GLN A 145 -6.93 -6.35 12.36
CA GLN A 145 -6.52 -6.68 13.73
C GLN A 145 -6.82 -5.56 14.74
N ASP A 146 -6.56 -4.32 14.35
CA ASP A 146 -6.69 -3.15 15.24
C ASP A 146 -6.89 -1.85 14.41
N ARG A 147 -7.21 -0.77 15.13
CA ARG A 147 -7.47 0.54 14.52
C ARG A 147 -6.25 1.10 13.78
N GLU A 148 -5.05 0.91 14.32
CA GLU A 148 -3.83 1.39 13.64
C GLU A 148 -3.62 0.67 12.31
N THR A 149 -3.85 -0.65 12.29
CA THR A 149 -3.77 -1.46 11.07
C THR A 149 -4.80 -1.01 10.03
N LEU A 150 -6.02 -0.66 10.47
CA LEU A 150 -7.05 -0.09 9.60
C LEU A 150 -6.61 1.25 9.01
N ASP A 151 -6.11 2.16 9.85
CA ASP A 151 -5.65 3.48 9.43
C ASP A 151 -4.50 3.37 8.41
N LEU A 152 -3.53 2.48 8.66
CA LEU A 152 -2.41 2.21 7.76
C LEU A 152 -2.87 1.60 6.43
N LEU A 153 -3.79 0.62 6.47
CA LEU A 153 -4.34 0.00 5.27
C LEU A 153 -5.12 1.02 4.44
N PHE A 154 -5.91 1.89 5.08
CA PHE A 154 -6.65 2.93 4.39
C PHE A 154 -5.71 3.89 3.64
N ILE A 155 -4.67 4.41 4.29
CA ILE A 155 -3.71 5.31 3.65
C ILE A 155 -2.92 4.60 2.54
N LEU A 156 -2.52 3.34 2.75
CA LEU A 156 -1.88 2.51 1.72
C LEU A 156 -2.79 2.40 0.48
N THR A 157 -4.06 2.08 0.66
CA THR A 157 -5.06 1.98 -0.42
C THR A 157 -5.24 3.32 -1.16
N VAL A 158 -5.31 4.45 -0.42
CA VAL A 158 -5.38 5.80 -1.02
C VAL A 158 -4.14 6.07 -1.88
N CYS A 159 -2.95 5.75 -1.39
CA CYS A 159 -1.70 5.96 -2.12
C CYS A 159 -1.62 5.06 -3.36
N ASP A 160 -2.01 3.81 -3.25
CA ASP A 160 -2.03 2.83 -4.35
C ASP A 160 -2.93 3.30 -5.49
N ILE A 161 -4.18 3.63 -5.18
CA ILE A 161 -5.17 4.10 -6.16
C ILE A 161 -4.72 5.40 -6.83
N LYS A 162 -4.27 6.39 -6.06
CA LYS A 162 -3.79 7.67 -6.61
C LYS A 162 -2.47 7.56 -7.36
N GLY A 163 -1.66 6.55 -7.02
CA GLY A 163 -0.42 6.26 -7.73
C GLY A 163 -0.62 5.71 -9.14
N VAL A 164 -1.83 5.24 -9.49
CA VAL A 164 -2.15 4.76 -10.85
C VAL A 164 -2.39 5.93 -11.79
N SER A 165 -3.31 6.84 -11.45
CA SER A 165 -3.60 8.08 -12.18
C SER A 165 -4.39 9.04 -11.29
N SER A 166 -4.32 10.35 -11.61
CA SER A 166 -5.16 11.37 -10.95
C SER A 166 -6.66 11.07 -11.09
N ASP A 167 -7.07 10.48 -12.21
CA ASP A 167 -8.46 10.26 -12.57
C ASP A 167 -9.03 8.97 -11.94
N ALA A 168 -8.18 7.98 -11.63
CA ALA A 168 -8.60 6.75 -10.96
C ALA A 168 -9.23 7.00 -9.59
N TRP A 169 -8.78 8.03 -8.88
CA TRP A 169 -9.36 8.44 -7.60
C TRP A 169 -10.80 8.96 -7.73
N LEU A 170 -11.09 9.73 -8.77
CA LEU A 170 -12.41 10.31 -8.98
C LEU A 170 -13.49 9.24 -9.24
N SER A 171 -13.13 8.14 -9.88
CA SER A 171 -14.07 7.04 -10.14
C SER A 171 -14.39 6.19 -8.90
N LEU A 172 -13.54 6.23 -7.87
CA LEU A 172 -13.69 5.44 -6.64
C LEU A 172 -14.33 6.20 -5.48
N ILE A 173 -14.28 7.55 -5.46
CA ILE A 173 -14.96 8.35 -4.42
C ILE A 173 -16.48 8.39 -4.62
N HIS A 174 -16.97 7.98 -5.77
CA HIS A 174 -18.41 7.92 -6.06
C HIS A 174 -19.05 6.57 -5.70
N ILE A 175 -18.29 5.66 -5.05
CA ILE A 175 -18.77 4.44 -4.42
C ILE A 175 -18.86 4.68 -2.91
#